data_82e52ba1ca47049e3b93083904d07101
#
_entry.id   82e52ba1ca47049e3b93083904d07101
#
_cell.length_a   1.000
_cell.length_b   1.000
_cell.length_c   1.000
_cell.angle_alpha   90.00
_cell.angle_beta   90.00
_cell.angle_gamma   90.00
#
_symmetry.space_group_name_H-M   'P 1'
#
loop_
_entity.id
_entity.type
_entity.pdbx_description
1 polymer ?
#
loop_
_entity_poly.entity_id
_entity_poly.type
_entity_poly.pdbx_seq_one_letter_code
_entity_poly.pdbx_strand_id
1 'polypeptide(L)'
;NINIVHARSRAPAWSCFLATKITRRKFVTTFHGTYNFKSKLKKFYNSVMVRSDLIIAGSNFIFSHINENYSEYLNTNKKFLVIFRGINTDYFDPSTTLEKDEDSLFKSWELKVGKKIILFPGRLTSWKGQEMFLDSINKVNIQLGHDAFIAVILGSDQGRELYKKKLIRLVEQYRLNNQVKFV
;
A
#
# COMPACT_ATOMS: atom_id res chain seq x y z
N ASN A 1 1.54 7.14 32.58
CA ASN A 1 3.00 7.12 32.46
C ASN A 1 3.39 6.51 31.11
N ILE A 2 4.04 7.29 30.22
CA ILE A 2 4.46 6.81 28.90
C ILE A 2 5.94 6.43 28.99
N ASN A 3 6.28 5.19 28.65
CA ASN A 3 7.65 4.68 28.69
C ASN A 3 8.29 4.59 27.29
N ILE A 4 7.48 4.36 26.26
CA ILE A 4 7.91 4.18 24.86
C ILE A 4 7.05 5.08 23.96
N VAL A 5 7.69 5.74 23.01
CA VAL A 5 7.04 6.47 21.93
C VAL A 5 7.36 5.79 20.61
N HIS A 6 6.33 5.41 19.86
CA HIS A 6 6.48 4.69 18.60
C HIS A 6 5.95 5.52 17.43
N ALA A 7 6.84 5.94 16.54
CA ALA A 7 6.47 6.63 15.31
C ALA A 7 6.46 5.67 14.11
N ARG A 8 5.37 5.73 13.34
CA ARG A 8 5.16 4.89 12.14
C ARG A 8 5.16 5.71 10.84
N SER A 9 5.49 6.99 10.92
CA SER A 9 5.53 7.92 9.80
C SER A 9 6.55 9.04 10.05
N ARG A 10 7.13 9.58 8.98
CA ARG A 10 8.21 10.57 9.04
C ARG A 10 7.82 11.90 9.71
N ALA A 11 6.64 12.43 9.36
CA ALA A 11 6.24 13.73 9.89
C ALA A 11 6.10 13.71 11.42
N PRO A 12 5.30 12.83 12.05
CA PRO A 12 5.24 12.74 13.51
C PRO A 12 6.54 12.25 14.13
N ALA A 13 7.42 11.55 13.40
CA ALA A 13 8.67 11.04 13.96
C ALA A 13 9.63 12.15 14.40
N TRP A 14 9.65 13.31 13.76
CA TRP A 14 10.45 14.45 14.20
C TRP A 14 10.00 15.00 15.55
N SER A 15 8.69 15.19 15.74
CA SER A 15 8.13 15.63 17.03
C SER A 15 8.37 14.57 18.12
N CYS A 16 8.17 13.28 17.80
CA CYS A 16 8.45 12.17 18.71
C CYS A 16 9.93 12.10 19.09
N PHE A 17 10.84 12.26 18.13
CA PHE A 17 12.29 12.26 18.36
C PHE A 17 12.70 13.36 19.34
N LEU A 18 12.24 14.60 19.13
CA LEU A 18 12.54 15.73 20.02
C LEU A 18 11.93 15.49 21.42
N ALA A 19 10.65 15.11 21.49
CA ALA A 19 9.99 14.85 22.75
C ALA A 19 10.68 13.75 23.57
N THR A 20 11.09 12.66 22.93
CA THR A 20 11.77 11.55 23.62
C THR A 20 13.18 11.93 24.09
N LYS A 21 13.89 12.80 23.37
CA LYS A 21 15.19 13.36 23.82
C LYS A 21 15.01 14.23 25.09
N ILE A 22 14.02 15.10 25.12
CA ILE A 22 13.73 15.97 26.27
C ILE A 22 13.28 15.13 27.48
N THR A 23 12.39 14.17 27.28
CA THR A 23 11.77 13.38 28.35
C THR A 23 12.54 12.11 28.70
N ARG A 24 13.66 11.84 28.03
CA ARG A 24 14.49 10.62 28.20
C ARG A 24 13.69 9.31 28.06
N ARG A 25 12.69 9.30 27.17
CA ARG A 25 11.88 8.12 26.87
C ARG A 25 12.44 7.34 25.69
N LYS A 26 12.13 6.05 25.61
CA LYS A 26 12.55 5.20 24.48
C LYS A 26 11.78 5.55 23.23
N PHE A 27 12.50 5.64 22.12
CA PHE A 27 11.95 5.95 20.80
C PHE A 27 12.04 4.75 19.88
N VAL A 28 10.92 4.37 19.29
CA VAL A 28 10.79 3.26 18.33
C VAL A 28 10.27 3.78 17.01
N THR A 29 10.76 3.27 15.90
CA THR A 29 10.24 3.61 14.57
C THR A 29 9.96 2.35 13.76
N THR A 30 8.95 2.40 12.89
CA THR A 30 8.68 1.35 11.91
C THR A 30 8.69 1.93 10.49
N PHE A 31 9.57 1.38 9.66
CA PHE A 31 9.59 1.62 8.22
C PHE A 31 8.54 0.75 7.51
N HIS A 32 7.56 1.40 6.86
CA HIS A 32 6.50 0.72 6.12
C HIS A 32 6.71 0.66 4.61
N GLY A 33 7.72 1.33 4.09
CA GLY A 33 8.04 1.39 2.67
C GLY A 33 9.35 2.12 2.42
N THR A 34 9.81 2.14 1.17
CA THR A 34 10.98 2.90 0.77
C THR A 34 10.68 4.40 0.83
N TYR A 35 11.56 5.16 1.44
CA TYR A 35 11.47 6.61 1.44
C TYR A 35 12.45 7.16 0.43
N ASN A 36 12.02 7.22 -0.84
CA ASN A 36 12.82 7.77 -1.91
C ASN A 36 13.19 9.24 -1.64
N PHE A 37 14.42 9.58 -1.92
CA PHE A 37 14.93 10.95 -1.80
C PHE A 37 15.68 11.33 -3.08
N LYS A 38 15.38 12.55 -3.58
CA LYS A 38 16.05 13.13 -4.74
C LYS A 38 17.12 14.18 -4.34
N SER A 39 17.22 14.51 -3.04
CA SER A 39 18.15 15.51 -2.52
C SER A 39 18.66 15.12 -1.13
N LYS A 40 19.82 15.68 -0.75
CA LYS A 40 20.42 15.49 0.59
C LYS A 40 19.49 15.98 1.71
N LEU A 41 18.76 17.07 1.50
CA LEU A 41 17.78 17.60 2.46
C LEU A 41 16.64 16.60 2.69
N LYS A 42 16.13 15.99 1.62
CA LYS A 42 15.07 14.97 1.73
C LYS A 42 15.59 13.71 2.40
N LYS A 43 16.82 13.30 2.14
CA LYS A 43 17.48 12.19 2.83
C LYS A 43 17.60 12.49 4.34
N PHE A 44 18.07 13.66 4.70
CA PHE A 44 18.13 14.12 6.08
C PHE A 44 16.75 14.11 6.76
N TYR A 45 15.71 14.66 6.10
CA TYR A 45 14.33 14.61 6.62
C TYR A 45 13.85 13.18 6.87
N ASN A 46 14.12 12.27 5.95
CA ASN A 46 13.74 10.86 6.09
C ASN A 46 14.54 10.14 7.21
N SER A 47 15.78 10.59 7.49
CA SER A 47 16.69 9.93 8.43
C SER A 47 16.17 9.87 9.86
N VAL A 48 15.16 10.68 10.23
CA VAL A 48 14.55 10.61 11.56
C VAL A 48 14.05 9.19 11.88
N MET A 49 13.62 8.45 10.86
CA MET A 49 13.13 7.09 11.02
C MET A 49 14.22 6.07 11.40
N VAL A 50 15.49 6.41 11.22
CA VAL A 50 16.64 5.60 11.66
C VAL A 50 17.38 6.21 12.86
N ARG A 51 16.83 7.27 13.48
CA ARG A 51 17.40 7.90 14.68
C ARG A 51 16.84 7.37 15.99
N SER A 52 15.93 6.39 15.94
CA SER A 52 15.30 5.76 17.10
C SER A 52 16.24 4.77 17.82
N ASP A 53 15.91 4.38 19.05
CA ASP A 53 16.61 3.34 19.82
C ASP A 53 16.39 1.94 19.22
N LEU A 54 15.16 1.72 18.66
CA LEU A 54 14.80 0.50 17.95
C LEU A 54 14.17 0.85 16.60
N ILE A 55 14.73 0.28 15.54
CA ILE A 55 14.22 0.41 14.17
C ILE A 55 13.56 -0.93 13.79
N ILE A 56 12.32 -0.88 13.33
CA ILE A 56 11.59 -2.04 12.82
C ILE A 56 11.43 -1.89 11.31
N ALA A 57 11.91 -2.87 10.55
CA ALA A 57 11.66 -3.02 9.13
C ALA A 57 10.50 -4.00 8.90
N GLY A 58 9.52 -3.63 8.07
CA GLY A 58 8.34 -4.47 7.80
C GLY A 58 8.61 -5.65 6.84
N SER A 59 9.83 -5.74 6.30
CA SER A 59 10.27 -6.84 5.43
C SER A 59 11.79 -6.82 5.26
N ASN A 60 12.37 -7.92 4.76
CA ASN A 60 13.79 -8.00 4.42
C ASN A 60 14.18 -6.98 3.33
N PHE A 61 13.30 -6.72 2.37
CA PHE A 61 13.50 -5.68 1.35
C PHE A 61 13.66 -4.29 1.98
N ILE A 62 12.82 -3.94 2.95
CA ILE A 62 12.93 -2.67 3.68
C ILE A 62 14.19 -2.64 4.55
N PHE A 63 14.57 -3.76 5.15
CA PHE A 63 15.82 -3.88 5.90
C PHE A 63 17.03 -3.57 5.02
N SER A 64 17.15 -4.21 3.84
CA SER A 64 18.21 -3.94 2.87
C SER A 64 18.20 -2.49 2.40
N HIS A 65 17.02 -1.94 2.06
CA HIS A 65 16.88 -0.54 1.67
C HIS A 65 17.41 0.43 2.73
N ILE A 66 17.16 0.18 4.02
CA ILE A 66 17.66 1.02 5.11
C ILE A 66 19.18 0.92 5.20
N ASN A 67 19.76 -0.27 5.14
CA ASN A 67 21.20 -0.47 5.20
C ASN A 67 21.94 0.21 4.04
N GLU A 68 21.40 0.10 2.82
CA GLU A 68 22.01 0.70 1.63
C GLU A 68 21.93 2.24 1.62
N ASN A 69 20.83 2.79 2.12
CA ASN A 69 20.54 4.21 1.91
C ASN A 69 20.70 5.08 3.15
N TYR A 70 20.74 4.48 4.36
CA TYR A 70 20.78 5.21 5.64
C TYR A 70 21.83 4.68 6.60
N SER A 71 22.81 3.88 6.13
CA SER A 71 23.89 3.29 6.97
C SER A 71 24.65 4.35 7.77
N GLU A 72 24.86 5.55 7.21
CA GLU A 72 25.55 6.66 7.87
C GLU A 72 24.85 7.17 9.14
N TYR A 73 23.55 6.87 9.31
CA TYR A 73 22.75 7.22 10.50
C TYR A 73 22.59 6.05 11.48
N LEU A 74 23.00 4.85 11.06
CA LEU A 74 22.98 3.67 11.91
C LEU A 74 24.27 3.65 12.77
N ASN A 75 24.14 3.47 14.06
CA ASN A 75 25.28 3.23 14.95
C ASN A 75 25.17 1.85 15.59
N THR A 76 26.27 1.32 16.07
CA THR A 76 26.38 -0.03 16.64
C THR A 76 25.46 -0.29 17.85
N ASN A 77 25.00 0.74 18.51
CA ASN A 77 24.16 0.64 19.72
C ASN A 77 22.66 0.59 19.42
N LYS A 78 22.25 0.65 18.14
CA LYS A 78 20.82 0.62 17.77
C LYS A 78 20.37 -0.81 17.46
N LYS A 79 19.22 -1.16 18.01
CA LYS A 79 18.55 -2.41 17.64
C LYS A 79 17.82 -2.20 16.32
N PHE A 80 18.05 -3.10 15.36
CA PHE A 80 17.41 -3.10 14.06
C PHE A 80 16.84 -4.50 13.79
N LEU A 81 15.51 -4.60 13.69
CA LEU A 81 14.80 -5.86 13.58
C LEU A 81 13.90 -5.89 12.36
N VAL A 82 13.75 -7.05 11.74
CA VAL A 82 12.69 -7.33 10.78
C VAL A 82 11.52 -7.94 11.53
N ILE A 83 10.37 -7.27 11.47
CA ILE A 83 9.11 -7.77 12.02
C ILE A 83 8.07 -7.68 10.90
N PHE A 84 7.70 -8.83 10.33
CA PHE A 84 6.68 -8.91 9.30
C PHE A 84 5.31 -8.50 9.85
N ARG A 85 4.47 -7.96 8.98
CA ARG A 85 3.09 -7.67 9.34
C ARG A 85 2.30 -8.98 9.46
N GLY A 86 1.60 -9.13 10.57
CA GLY A 86 0.64 -10.20 10.75
C GLY A 86 -0.76 -9.82 10.25
N ILE A 87 -1.56 -10.84 9.99
CA ILE A 87 -3.00 -10.77 9.77
C ILE A 87 -3.68 -11.79 10.68
N ASN A 88 -4.96 -11.60 10.93
CA ASN A 88 -5.76 -12.61 11.61
C ASN A 88 -6.14 -13.71 10.59
N THR A 89 -5.43 -14.83 10.62
CA THR A 89 -5.62 -15.93 9.69
C THR A 89 -6.95 -16.64 9.89
N ASP A 90 -7.51 -16.65 11.10
CA ASP A 90 -8.82 -17.26 11.38
C ASP A 90 -9.95 -16.42 10.78
N TYR A 91 -9.79 -15.09 10.75
CA TYR A 91 -10.76 -14.18 10.14
C TYR A 91 -10.66 -14.18 8.60
N PHE A 92 -9.44 -14.25 8.06
CA PHE A 92 -9.19 -14.28 6.61
C PHE A 92 -9.03 -15.70 6.07
N ASP A 93 -9.80 -16.64 6.59
CA ASP A 93 -9.84 -18.03 6.13
C ASP A 93 -10.91 -18.19 5.03
N PRO A 94 -10.54 -18.59 3.81
CA PRO A 94 -11.51 -18.82 2.73
C PRO A 94 -12.60 -19.82 3.08
N SER A 95 -12.32 -20.80 3.97
CA SER A 95 -13.29 -21.80 4.39
C SER A 95 -14.43 -21.24 5.25
N THR A 96 -14.25 -20.03 5.82
CA THR A 96 -15.26 -19.37 6.65
C THR A 96 -16.17 -18.42 5.86
N THR A 97 -15.88 -18.19 4.58
CA THR A 97 -16.68 -17.31 3.70
C THR A 97 -17.98 -18.03 3.35
N LEU A 98 -19.12 -17.39 3.62
CA LEU A 98 -20.42 -17.94 3.32
C LEU A 98 -20.86 -17.56 1.90
N GLU A 99 -21.48 -18.48 1.17
CA GLU A 99 -22.03 -18.22 -0.18
C GLU A 99 -22.95 -17.00 -0.23
N LYS A 100 -23.79 -16.80 0.79
CA LYS A 100 -24.66 -15.62 0.89
C LYS A 100 -23.92 -14.29 0.94
N ASP A 101 -22.69 -14.28 1.48
CA ASP A 101 -21.87 -13.07 1.57
C ASP A 101 -21.27 -12.76 0.19
N GLU A 102 -20.89 -13.81 -0.57
CA GLU A 102 -20.45 -13.67 -1.95
C GLU A 102 -21.59 -13.16 -2.84
N ASP A 103 -22.79 -13.74 -2.74
CA ASP A 103 -23.97 -13.29 -3.50
C ASP A 103 -24.33 -11.84 -3.20
N SER A 104 -24.26 -11.42 -1.94
CA SER A 104 -24.48 -10.04 -1.51
C SER A 104 -23.46 -9.11 -2.13
N LEU A 105 -22.18 -9.51 -2.15
CA LEU A 105 -21.10 -8.74 -2.76
C LEU A 105 -21.29 -8.62 -4.28
N PHE A 106 -21.58 -9.73 -4.97
CA PHE A 106 -21.86 -9.75 -6.41
C PHE A 106 -23.00 -8.79 -6.78
N LYS A 107 -24.09 -8.81 -6.01
CA LYS A 107 -25.22 -7.89 -6.21
C LYS A 107 -24.81 -6.42 -5.99
N SER A 108 -24.09 -6.14 -4.90
CA SER A 108 -23.67 -4.78 -4.56
C SER A 108 -22.72 -4.17 -5.59
N TRP A 109 -21.89 -5.01 -6.20
CA TRP A 109 -20.96 -4.61 -7.26
C TRP A 109 -21.55 -4.80 -8.68
N GLU A 110 -22.80 -5.24 -8.78
CA GLU A 110 -23.49 -5.55 -10.05
C GLU A 110 -22.64 -6.47 -10.96
N LEU A 111 -22.05 -7.49 -10.39
CA LEU A 111 -21.24 -8.46 -11.12
C LEU A 111 -22.12 -9.55 -11.72
N LYS A 112 -21.76 -10.01 -12.92
CA LYS A 112 -22.41 -11.15 -13.55
C LYS A 112 -21.88 -12.45 -12.98
N VAL A 113 -22.78 -13.29 -12.49
CA VAL A 113 -22.43 -14.64 -11.99
C VAL A 113 -21.84 -15.47 -13.14
N GLY A 114 -20.87 -16.32 -12.82
CA GLY A 114 -20.23 -17.23 -13.77
C GLY A 114 -19.06 -16.65 -14.58
N LYS A 115 -18.77 -15.37 -14.45
CA LYS A 115 -17.56 -14.77 -15.06
C LYS A 115 -16.36 -14.82 -14.13
N LYS A 116 -15.18 -15.00 -14.67
CA LYS A 116 -13.92 -14.85 -13.92
C LYS A 116 -13.74 -13.39 -13.52
N ILE A 117 -13.28 -13.15 -12.29
CA ILE A 117 -13.04 -11.81 -11.77
C ILE A 117 -11.54 -11.58 -11.67
N ILE A 118 -11.06 -10.47 -12.23
CA ILE A 118 -9.70 -9.97 -12.04
C ILE A 118 -9.79 -8.76 -11.11
N LEU A 119 -9.42 -8.93 -9.84
CA LEU A 119 -9.51 -7.89 -8.83
C LEU A 119 -8.20 -7.10 -8.70
N PHE A 120 -8.30 -5.76 -8.75
CA PHE A 120 -7.21 -4.84 -8.49
C PHE A 120 -7.55 -3.96 -7.26
N PRO A 121 -7.19 -4.40 -6.03
CA PRO A 121 -7.46 -3.63 -4.83
C PRO A 121 -6.39 -2.57 -4.59
N GLY A 122 -6.81 -1.32 -4.41
CA GLY A 122 -5.87 -0.24 -4.09
C GLY A 122 -6.44 1.15 -4.34
N ARG A 123 -6.00 2.10 -3.54
CA ARG A 123 -6.36 3.51 -3.72
C ARG A 123 -6.04 3.97 -5.15
N LEU A 124 -6.92 4.79 -5.73
CA LEU A 124 -6.70 5.36 -7.06
C LEU A 124 -5.59 6.42 -7.02
N THR A 125 -4.38 5.98 -7.33
CA THR A 125 -3.18 6.82 -7.37
C THR A 125 -2.24 6.32 -8.46
N SER A 126 -1.60 7.22 -9.21
CA SER A 126 -0.76 6.87 -10.36
C SER A 126 0.35 5.85 -10.06
N TRP A 127 0.91 5.91 -8.83
CA TRP A 127 1.98 4.99 -8.43
C TRP A 127 1.51 3.58 -8.07
N LYS A 128 0.18 3.34 -8.00
CA LYS A 128 -0.39 2.00 -7.78
C LYS A 128 -0.49 1.19 -9.08
N GLY A 129 -0.44 1.83 -10.23
CA GLY A 129 -0.36 1.13 -11.52
C GLY A 129 -1.70 0.79 -12.17
N GLN A 130 -2.79 1.47 -11.80
CA GLN A 130 -4.10 1.22 -12.45
C GLN A 130 -4.06 1.43 -13.96
N GLU A 131 -3.28 2.39 -14.46
CA GLU A 131 -3.12 2.60 -15.91
C GLU A 131 -2.52 1.36 -16.59
N MET A 132 -1.41 0.84 -16.03
CA MET A 132 -0.77 -0.39 -16.53
C MET A 132 -1.70 -1.60 -16.40
N PHE A 133 -2.52 -1.66 -15.34
CA PHE A 133 -3.54 -2.70 -15.20
C PHE A 133 -4.56 -2.62 -16.34
N LEU A 134 -5.10 -1.44 -16.67
CA LEU A 134 -6.04 -1.24 -17.77
C LEU A 134 -5.42 -1.60 -19.13
N ASP A 135 -4.15 -1.24 -19.37
CA ASP A 135 -3.41 -1.65 -20.57
C ASP A 135 -3.31 -3.18 -20.68
N SER A 136 -3.05 -3.84 -19.56
CA SER A 136 -2.97 -5.30 -19.49
C SER A 136 -4.33 -5.95 -19.76
N ILE A 137 -5.40 -5.43 -19.14
CA ILE A 137 -6.78 -5.86 -19.37
C ILE A 137 -7.16 -5.71 -20.84
N ASN A 138 -6.80 -4.60 -21.47
CA ASN A 138 -7.06 -4.40 -22.90
C ASN A 138 -6.36 -5.46 -23.76
N LYS A 139 -5.10 -5.78 -23.49
CA LYS A 139 -4.36 -6.84 -24.20
C LYS A 139 -4.98 -8.22 -24.02
N VAL A 140 -5.36 -8.56 -22.80
CA VAL A 140 -6.05 -9.84 -22.51
C VAL A 140 -7.40 -9.91 -23.22
N ASN A 141 -8.14 -8.78 -23.22
CA ASN A 141 -9.43 -8.69 -23.91
C ASN A 141 -9.32 -8.92 -25.43
N ILE A 142 -8.28 -8.40 -26.06
CA ILE A 142 -8.01 -8.63 -27.50
C ILE A 142 -7.76 -10.13 -27.76
N GLN A 143 -7.13 -10.84 -26.82
CA GLN A 143 -6.78 -12.26 -27.00
C GLN A 143 -7.95 -13.21 -26.67
N LEU A 144 -8.72 -12.92 -25.62
CA LEU A 144 -9.74 -13.82 -25.09
C LEU A 144 -11.18 -13.43 -25.44
N GLY A 145 -11.39 -12.21 -25.97
CA GLY A 145 -12.71 -11.65 -26.26
C GLY A 145 -13.38 -10.98 -25.05
N HIS A 146 -14.41 -10.18 -25.36
CA HIS A 146 -15.06 -9.27 -24.41
C HIS A 146 -15.85 -9.92 -23.28
N ASP A 147 -16.10 -11.22 -23.34
CA ASP A 147 -16.97 -11.88 -22.35
C ASP A 147 -16.23 -12.84 -21.41
N ALA A 148 -14.90 -12.95 -21.51
CA ALA A 148 -14.12 -13.93 -20.76
C ALA A 148 -14.01 -13.64 -19.27
N PHE A 149 -14.06 -12.35 -18.85
CA PHE A 149 -13.84 -11.93 -17.47
C PHE A 149 -14.46 -10.56 -17.17
N ILE A 150 -14.46 -10.18 -15.88
CA ILE A 150 -14.74 -8.82 -15.41
C ILE A 150 -13.53 -8.36 -14.58
N ALA A 151 -13.00 -7.17 -14.87
CA ALA A 151 -11.96 -6.52 -14.09
C ALA A 151 -12.58 -5.55 -13.09
N VAL A 152 -12.25 -5.69 -11.81
CA VAL A 152 -12.77 -4.84 -10.74
C VAL A 152 -11.62 -4.04 -10.13
N ILE A 153 -11.73 -2.71 -10.21
CA ILE A 153 -10.80 -1.78 -9.55
C ILE A 153 -11.47 -1.32 -8.25
N LEU A 154 -10.97 -1.85 -7.12
CA LEU A 154 -11.52 -1.61 -5.79
C LEU A 154 -10.69 -0.57 -5.05
N GLY A 155 -11.27 0.60 -4.72
CA GLY A 155 -10.63 1.56 -3.84
C GLY A 155 -10.99 3.02 -4.09
N SER A 156 -10.90 3.81 -3.03
CA SER A 156 -11.21 5.24 -3.06
C SER A 156 -10.16 6.07 -3.81
N ASP A 157 -10.63 7.11 -4.49
CA ASP A 157 -9.78 8.14 -5.10
C ASP A 157 -9.22 9.14 -4.08
N GLN A 158 -9.78 9.19 -2.88
CA GLN A 158 -9.39 10.12 -1.82
C GLN A 158 -9.33 11.59 -2.31
N GLY A 159 -10.31 12.01 -3.08
CA GLY A 159 -10.39 13.36 -3.66
C GLY A 159 -9.50 13.58 -4.90
N ARG A 160 -8.93 12.52 -5.50
CA ARG A 160 -8.14 12.60 -6.74
C ARG A 160 -9.02 12.41 -7.97
N GLU A 161 -10.06 13.20 -8.08
CA GLU A 161 -11.06 13.10 -9.16
C GLU A 161 -10.44 13.14 -10.57
N LEU A 162 -9.41 13.98 -10.78
CA LEU A 162 -8.75 14.09 -12.08
C LEU A 162 -8.11 12.74 -12.50
N TYR A 163 -7.52 12.02 -11.53
CA TYR A 163 -6.95 10.71 -11.83
C TYR A 163 -8.03 9.66 -12.10
N LYS A 164 -9.11 9.66 -11.33
CA LYS A 164 -10.27 8.80 -11.59
C LYS A 164 -10.86 9.06 -12.97
N LYS A 165 -11.08 10.33 -13.35
CA LYS A 165 -11.56 10.72 -14.68
C LYS A 165 -10.60 10.24 -15.78
N LYS A 166 -9.27 10.30 -15.56
CA LYS A 166 -8.29 9.76 -16.51
C LYS A 166 -8.48 8.26 -16.72
N LEU A 167 -8.63 7.48 -15.63
CA LEU A 167 -8.86 6.04 -15.73
C LEU A 167 -10.16 5.70 -16.46
N ILE A 168 -11.24 6.43 -16.21
CA ILE A 168 -12.52 6.25 -16.91
C ILE A 168 -12.35 6.48 -18.41
N ARG A 169 -11.64 7.56 -18.83
CA ARG A 169 -11.34 7.81 -20.24
C ARG A 169 -10.54 6.68 -20.91
N LEU A 170 -9.59 6.07 -20.18
CA LEU A 170 -8.86 4.91 -20.69
C LEU A 170 -9.78 3.71 -20.89
N VAL A 171 -10.72 3.46 -19.99
CA VAL A 171 -11.72 2.40 -20.13
C VAL A 171 -12.58 2.65 -21.38
N GLU A 172 -13.03 3.88 -21.61
CA GLU A 172 -13.77 4.26 -22.81
C GLU A 172 -12.94 4.10 -24.10
N GLN A 173 -11.69 4.59 -24.08
CA GLN A 173 -10.75 4.49 -25.20
C GLN A 173 -10.50 3.04 -25.61
N TYR A 174 -10.36 2.14 -24.62
CA TYR A 174 -10.15 0.70 -24.84
C TYR A 174 -11.46 -0.09 -25.07
N ARG A 175 -12.62 0.60 -25.04
CA ARG A 175 -13.96 -0.02 -25.18
C ARG A 175 -14.24 -1.11 -24.14
N LEU A 176 -13.76 -0.88 -22.89
CA LEU A 176 -13.85 -1.83 -21.78
C LEU A 176 -15.02 -1.51 -20.80
N ASN A 177 -15.99 -0.67 -21.21
CA ASN A 177 -17.08 -0.19 -20.33
C ASN A 177 -17.89 -1.32 -19.69
N ASN A 178 -18.07 -2.44 -20.40
CA ASN A 178 -18.83 -3.60 -19.92
C ASN A 178 -17.97 -4.61 -19.14
N GLN A 179 -16.65 -4.41 -19.09
CA GLN A 179 -15.70 -5.34 -18.49
C GLN A 179 -14.95 -4.79 -17.29
N VAL A 180 -14.87 -3.47 -17.15
CA VAL A 180 -14.19 -2.81 -16.05
C VAL A 180 -15.20 -2.14 -15.13
N LYS A 181 -15.12 -2.47 -13.84
CA LYS A 181 -15.91 -1.84 -12.79
C LYS A 181 -15.04 -1.14 -11.78
N PHE A 182 -15.45 0.05 -11.33
CA PHE A 182 -14.86 0.80 -10.22
C PHE A 182 -15.80 0.68 -9.01
N VAL A 183 -15.29 0.18 -7.87
CA VAL A 183 -16.03 -0.03 -6.62
C VAL A 183 -15.24 0.49 -5.41
#